data_2af050e0029a9a3fe4f6e06fbc34bfda
#
_entry.id   2af050e0029a9a3fe4f6e06fbc34bfda
#
_cell.length_a   1.000
_cell.length_b   1.000
_cell.length_c   1.000
_cell.angle_alpha   90.00
_cell.angle_beta   90.00
_cell.angle_gamma   90.00
#
_symmetry.space_group_name_H-M   'P 1'
#
loop_
_entity.id
_entity.type
_entity.pdbx_description
1 polymer ?
#
loop_
_entity_poly.entity_id
_entity_poly.type
_entity_poly.pdbx_seq_one_letter_code
_entity_poly.pdbx_strand_id
1 'polypeptide(L)'
;GDQMIVEVPISTAHVMGYDLPIAGANYFRQLPFPLVQRAVRQWDRTVDAPFVMYFHVWEVDPDQPRIDAAPFHAKVPQYRNLDRMTTMLRYYFEKYSFTTIADRLGIATGPASPEVLTGERKHAPTHEHRPLPPAIVRGADVARTPISIVIPCFNEELILPYLSNTLAGVEADLSREHEVRFILVDDGSSDGTWASMQQIFGDRPNFTIVRQEQNRGVAGTIMTGIRTAETEVVCSMDCDCTYDPHELGPMAALLTPGVDLVTASPYHAKGKVLNVPEWRLFLSRTLSKMYGMVLHHKLATYTACFRVYRRSVVAEVPLSRTGFIGVAELLGRLDLGGSGIVEYPTTLEVRILGRSKMKIVKTMAGHIRLIIELIGMRMFKSKNQKQAESRGLGSSPLARQP
;
A
#
# COMPACT_ATOMS: atom_id res chain seq x y z
N GLY A 1 14.25 35.53 -24.64
CA GLY A 1 13.09 36.29 -24.21
C GLY A 1 13.05 36.27 -22.69
N ASP A 2 12.95 37.44 -22.09
CA ASP A 2 12.91 37.60 -20.62
C ASP A 2 11.64 36.96 -20.09
N GLN A 3 11.80 35.82 -19.40
CA GLN A 3 10.70 35.19 -18.70
C GLN A 3 10.54 35.90 -17.35
N MET A 4 9.45 36.63 -17.17
CA MET A 4 9.10 37.28 -15.92
C MET A 4 8.40 36.27 -15.01
N ILE A 5 8.91 36.10 -13.79
CA ILE A 5 8.25 35.36 -12.71
C ILE A 5 7.53 36.37 -11.84
N VAL A 6 6.22 36.16 -11.63
CA VAL A 6 5.42 36.96 -10.68
C VAL A 6 5.23 36.16 -9.42
N GLU A 7 5.71 36.67 -8.30
CA GLU A 7 5.49 36.11 -6.98
C GLU A 7 4.26 36.75 -6.33
N VAL A 8 3.34 35.92 -5.87
CA VAL A 8 2.12 36.35 -5.17
C VAL A 8 2.18 35.82 -3.73
N PRO A 9 2.65 36.62 -2.77
CA PRO A 9 2.79 36.17 -1.39
C PRO A 9 1.43 35.95 -0.72
N ILE A 10 1.38 35.00 0.22
CA ILE A 10 0.19 34.79 1.06
C ILE A 10 -0.01 35.98 2.02
N SER A 11 -1.28 36.33 2.28
CA SER A 11 -1.61 37.47 3.17
C SER A 11 -1.26 37.16 4.62
N THR A 12 -0.55 38.09 5.27
CA THR A 12 -0.13 38.01 6.66
C THR A 12 -0.68 39.17 7.47
N ALA A 13 -0.93 39.02 8.75
CA ALA A 13 -1.25 40.11 9.69
C ALA A 13 -0.08 40.30 10.65
N HIS A 14 0.31 41.54 10.85
CA HIS A 14 1.30 41.90 11.88
C HIS A 14 0.66 41.88 13.26
N VAL A 15 1.08 40.93 14.09
CA VAL A 15 0.54 40.77 15.46
C VAL A 15 1.71 40.64 16.43
N MET A 16 1.80 41.58 17.39
CA MET A 16 2.83 41.54 18.46
C MET A 16 4.29 41.39 17.95
N GLY A 17 4.61 42.05 16.83
CA GLY A 17 5.96 41.97 16.24
C GLY A 17 6.23 40.80 15.31
N TYR A 18 5.24 39.94 15.04
CA TYR A 18 5.32 38.80 14.15
C TYR A 18 4.32 38.88 13.00
N ASP A 19 4.76 38.49 11.83
CA ASP A 19 3.88 38.34 10.66
C ASP A 19 3.22 36.97 10.67
N LEU A 20 1.96 36.91 11.08
CA LEU A 20 1.19 35.67 11.14
C LEU A 20 0.42 35.48 9.82
N PRO A 21 0.54 34.30 9.16
CA PRO A 21 -0.28 34.01 8.00
C PRO A 21 -1.77 33.97 8.39
N ILE A 22 -2.59 34.75 7.68
CA ILE A 22 -4.04 34.79 7.88
C ILE A 22 -4.81 34.40 6.62
N ALA A 23 -4.10 33.82 5.66
CA ALA A 23 -4.57 33.62 4.29
C ALA A 23 -5.32 32.30 4.06
N GLY A 24 -5.60 31.52 5.07
CA GLY A 24 -6.36 30.28 4.93
C GLY A 24 -5.66 29.04 5.47
N ALA A 25 -6.01 27.88 4.94
CA ALA A 25 -5.49 26.57 5.31
C ALA A 25 -5.54 26.31 6.84
N ASN A 26 -4.47 25.76 7.37
CA ASN A 26 -4.34 25.42 8.78
C ASN A 26 -4.65 26.58 9.74
N TYR A 27 -4.26 27.81 9.41
CA TYR A 27 -4.48 28.98 10.29
C TYR A 27 -5.95 29.30 10.49
N PHE A 28 -6.79 29.16 9.47
CA PHE A 28 -8.24 29.32 9.60
C PHE A 28 -8.84 28.33 10.60
N ARG A 29 -8.34 27.11 10.60
CA ARG A 29 -8.86 26.05 11.47
C ARG A 29 -8.30 26.09 12.89
N GLN A 30 -7.04 26.52 13.06
CA GLN A 30 -6.38 26.52 14.38
C GLN A 30 -6.73 27.72 15.22
N LEU A 31 -6.97 28.90 14.60
CA LEU A 31 -7.30 30.11 15.31
C LEU A 31 -8.81 30.21 15.57
N PRO A 32 -9.23 30.90 16.67
CA PRO A 32 -10.63 31.24 16.88
C PRO A 32 -11.19 32.07 15.72
N PHE A 33 -12.33 31.66 15.16
CA PHE A 33 -12.90 32.31 13.98
C PHE A 33 -13.10 33.83 14.13
N PRO A 34 -13.55 34.41 15.29
CA PRO A 34 -13.65 35.84 15.45
C PRO A 34 -12.30 36.58 15.30
N LEU A 35 -11.19 35.94 15.69
CA LEU A 35 -9.86 36.53 15.52
C LEU A 35 -9.45 36.55 14.04
N VAL A 36 -9.70 35.49 13.33
CA VAL A 36 -9.46 35.43 11.87
C VAL A 36 -10.29 36.48 11.15
N GLN A 37 -11.58 36.59 11.47
CA GLN A 37 -12.46 37.60 10.92
C GLN A 37 -11.96 39.04 11.19
N ARG A 38 -11.44 39.29 12.39
CA ARG A 38 -10.87 40.60 12.74
C ARG A 38 -9.60 40.88 11.92
N ALA A 39 -8.73 39.92 11.81
CA ALA A 39 -7.48 40.05 11.06
C ALA A 39 -7.74 40.28 9.55
N VAL A 40 -8.65 39.54 8.94
CA VAL A 40 -9.04 39.75 7.54
C VAL A 40 -9.69 41.12 7.33
N ARG A 41 -10.58 41.56 8.21
CA ARG A 41 -11.16 42.90 8.13
C ARG A 41 -10.12 44.01 8.33
N GLN A 42 -9.13 43.82 9.17
CA GLN A 42 -8.03 44.75 9.34
C GLN A 42 -7.18 44.83 8.08
N TRP A 43 -6.81 43.68 7.50
CA TRP A 43 -6.13 43.62 6.21
C TRP A 43 -6.85 44.40 5.12
N ASP A 44 -8.14 44.14 4.93
CA ASP A 44 -9.01 44.77 3.94
C ASP A 44 -9.04 46.30 4.06
N ARG A 45 -8.84 46.84 5.28
CA ARG A 45 -8.84 48.29 5.55
C ARG A 45 -7.47 48.94 5.45
N THR A 46 -6.40 48.19 5.66
CA THR A 46 -5.05 48.76 5.85
C THR A 46 -4.08 48.43 4.73
N VAL A 47 -4.37 47.42 3.93
CA VAL A 47 -3.47 46.96 2.89
C VAL A 47 -4.13 47.15 1.53
N ASP A 48 -3.52 48.00 0.70
CA ASP A 48 -3.96 48.24 -0.67
C ASP A 48 -3.42 47.13 -1.62
N ALA A 49 -3.80 45.90 -1.34
CA ALA A 49 -3.45 44.73 -2.16
C ALA A 49 -4.56 43.67 -2.03
N PRO A 50 -4.75 42.82 -3.03
CA PRO A 50 -5.74 41.73 -2.94
C PRO A 50 -5.38 40.76 -1.85
N PHE A 51 -6.39 40.36 -1.06
CA PHE A 51 -6.23 39.30 -0.08
C PHE A 51 -6.09 37.96 -0.78
N VAL A 52 -4.97 37.28 -0.62
CA VAL A 52 -4.72 35.96 -1.21
C VAL A 52 -5.16 34.89 -0.24
N MET A 53 -6.18 34.11 -0.61
CA MET A 53 -6.66 32.97 0.17
C MET A 53 -6.26 31.68 -0.51
N TYR A 54 -5.76 30.72 0.26
CA TYR A 54 -5.52 29.36 -0.23
C TYR A 54 -6.04 28.33 0.76
N PHE A 55 -6.46 27.19 0.26
CA PHE A 55 -6.84 26.02 1.05
C PHE A 55 -6.67 24.74 0.22
N HIS A 56 -6.53 23.65 0.92
CA HIS A 56 -6.43 22.33 0.28
C HIS A 56 -7.81 21.67 0.24
N VAL A 57 -8.10 20.92 -0.81
CA VAL A 57 -9.39 20.22 -0.97
C VAL A 57 -9.70 19.31 0.21
N TRP A 58 -8.70 18.63 0.76
CA TRP A 58 -8.85 17.75 1.92
C TRP A 58 -9.28 18.50 3.21
N GLU A 59 -9.09 19.80 3.30
CA GLU A 59 -9.48 20.60 4.48
C GLU A 59 -11.00 20.81 4.60
N VAL A 60 -11.74 20.56 3.52
CA VAL A 60 -13.21 20.63 3.52
C VAL A 60 -13.87 19.25 3.69
N ASP A 61 -13.08 18.20 3.88
CA ASP A 61 -13.54 16.85 4.16
C ASP A 61 -13.27 16.48 5.63
N PRO A 62 -14.26 16.60 6.54
CA PRO A 62 -14.11 16.22 7.95
C PRO A 62 -13.95 14.71 8.15
N ASP A 63 -14.43 13.91 7.20
CA ASP A 63 -14.44 12.45 7.25
C ASP A 63 -13.21 11.82 6.58
N GLN A 64 -12.26 12.66 6.15
CA GLN A 64 -11.04 12.17 5.51
C GLN A 64 -10.33 11.09 6.33
N PRO A 65 -9.73 10.09 5.68
CA PRO A 65 -8.99 9.03 6.35
C PRO A 65 -7.87 9.58 7.24
N ARG A 66 -7.75 9.04 8.46
CA ARG A 66 -6.72 9.48 9.42
C ARG A 66 -5.46 8.65 9.29
N ILE A 67 -4.31 9.31 9.15
CA ILE A 67 -2.99 8.69 9.09
C ILE A 67 -2.54 8.38 10.52
N ASP A 68 -2.66 7.14 10.95
CA ASP A 68 -2.31 6.73 12.32
C ASP A 68 -0.82 6.83 12.62
N ALA A 69 0.01 6.70 11.63
CA ALA A 69 1.47 6.77 11.75
C ALA A 69 2.01 8.19 11.98
N ALA A 70 1.25 9.23 11.67
CA ALA A 70 1.70 10.61 11.87
C ALA A 70 1.90 10.91 13.36
N PRO A 71 2.97 11.61 13.76
CA PRO A 71 3.18 12.02 15.13
C PRO A 71 2.12 13.02 15.58
N PHE A 72 1.88 13.12 16.90
CA PHE A 72 0.80 13.95 17.45
C PHE A 72 0.85 15.41 16.96
N HIS A 73 2.04 16.00 16.90
CA HIS A 73 2.23 17.38 16.43
C HIS A 73 1.87 17.59 14.95
N ALA A 74 1.94 16.55 14.12
CA ALA A 74 1.47 16.61 12.73
C ALA A 74 -0.03 16.34 12.61
N LYS A 75 -0.61 15.50 13.48
CA LYS A 75 -2.06 15.21 13.49
C LYS A 75 -2.91 16.41 13.87
N VAL A 76 -2.45 17.23 14.82
CA VAL A 76 -3.22 18.40 15.28
C VAL A 76 -3.46 19.40 14.13
N PRO A 77 -2.43 19.89 13.39
CA PRO A 77 -2.66 20.74 12.24
C PRO A 77 -3.48 20.08 11.13
N GLN A 78 -3.32 18.76 10.93
CA GLN A 78 -3.98 18.04 9.85
C GLN A 78 -5.49 17.88 10.08
N TYR A 79 -5.91 17.47 11.28
CA TYR A 79 -7.28 16.98 11.52
C TYR A 79 -8.13 17.85 12.43
N ARG A 80 -7.55 18.86 13.10
CA ARG A 80 -8.29 19.68 14.03
C ARG A 80 -9.24 20.63 13.30
N ASN A 81 -10.50 20.69 13.76
CA ASN A 81 -11.54 21.63 13.30
C ASN A 81 -11.83 21.59 11.79
N LEU A 82 -11.70 20.44 11.12
CA LEU A 82 -12.06 20.27 9.71
C LEU A 82 -13.55 20.56 9.46
N ASP A 83 -14.40 20.18 10.39
CA ASP A 83 -15.84 20.43 10.40
C ASP A 83 -16.21 21.92 10.26
N ARG A 84 -15.32 22.81 10.66
CA ARG A 84 -15.53 24.26 10.60
C ARG A 84 -15.12 24.88 9.28
N MET A 85 -14.28 24.22 8.49
CA MET A 85 -13.67 24.81 7.30
C MET A 85 -14.72 25.22 6.25
N THR A 86 -15.67 24.35 5.97
CA THR A 86 -16.76 24.62 5.03
C THR A 86 -17.60 25.84 5.45
N THR A 87 -17.91 25.96 6.74
CA THR A 87 -18.67 27.12 7.28
C THR A 87 -17.87 28.41 7.16
N MET A 88 -16.57 28.35 7.43
CA MET A 88 -15.69 29.51 7.32
C MET A 88 -15.51 29.97 5.88
N LEU A 89 -15.28 29.05 4.95
CA LEU A 89 -15.18 29.38 3.51
C LEU A 89 -16.48 29.98 2.99
N ARG A 90 -17.62 29.39 3.33
CA ARG A 90 -18.94 29.92 2.94
C ARG A 90 -19.11 31.38 3.41
N TYR A 91 -18.79 31.68 4.67
CA TYR A 91 -18.85 33.05 5.19
C TYR A 91 -18.01 34.02 4.35
N TYR A 92 -16.78 33.64 3.94
CA TYR A 92 -15.92 34.51 3.16
C TYR A 92 -16.40 34.66 1.73
N PHE A 93 -16.86 33.60 1.09
CA PHE A 93 -17.38 33.64 -0.29
C PHE A 93 -18.71 34.41 -0.41
N GLU A 94 -19.51 34.43 0.65
CA GLU A 94 -20.72 35.27 0.70
C GLU A 94 -20.41 36.75 0.95
N LYS A 95 -19.32 37.04 1.65
CA LYS A 95 -19.00 38.39 2.12
C LYS A 95 -18.07 39.17 1.21
N TYR A 96 -17.19 38.51 0.50
CA TYR A 96 -16.17 39.12 -0.35
C TYR A 96 -16.24 38.58 -1.77
N SER A 97 -15.86 39.44 -2.74
CA SER A 97 -15.74 39.04 -4.16
C SER A 97 -14.37 38.38 -4.40
N PHE A 98 -14.37 37.25 -5.02
CA PHE A 98 -13.15 36.51 -5.37
C PHE A 98 -12.95 36.46 -6.87
N THR A 99 -11.68 36.48 -7.29
CA THR A 99 -11.25 36.26 -8.66
C THR A 99 -10.02 35.34 -8.67
N THR A 100 -9.64 34.84 -9.84
CA THR A 100 -8.40 34.06 -9.96
C THR A 100 -7.16 34.96 -9.93
N ILE A 101 -6.01 34.40 -9.50
CA ILE A 101 -4.72 35.10 -9.58
C ILE A 101 -4.41 35.49 -11.03
N ALA A 102 -4.73 34.60 -11.99
CA ALA A 102 -4.51 34.84 -13.41
C ALA A 102 -5.30 36.03 -13.91
N ASP A 103 -6.60 36.13 -13.59
CA ASP A 103 -7.46 37.28 -13.98
C ASP A 103 -6.95 38.58 -13.35
N ARG A 104 -6.54 38.51 -12.07
CA ARG A 104 -6.02 39.71 -11.38
C ARG A 104 -4.72 40.24 -11.97
N LEU A 105 -3.88 39.36 -12.49
CA LEU A 105 -2.61 39.70 -13.12
C LEU A 105 -2.74 39.95 -14.64
N GLY A 106 -3.95 39.83 -15.20
CA GLY A 106 -4.17 39.99 -16.64
C GLY A 106 -3.47 38.90 -17.47
N ILE A 107 -3.18 37.75 -16.88
CA ILE A 107 -2.59 36.61 -17.57
C ILE A 107 -3.71 35.94 -18.38
N ALA A 108 -3.60 35.95 -19.70
CA ALA A 108 -4.57 35.29 -20.58
C ALA A 108 -4.56 33.77 -20.30
N THR A 109 -5.52 33.31 -19.51
CA THR A 109 -5.88 31.91 -19.45
C THR A 109 -6.83 31.65 -20.61
N GLY A 110 -6.56 30.64 -21.44
CA GLY A 110 -7.50 30.23 -22.48
C GLY A 110 -8.91 30.04 -21.89
N PRO A 111 -10.00 30.09 -22.69
CA PRO A 111 -11.35 30.07 -22.18
C PRO A 111 -11.54 28.88 -21.23
N ALA A 112 -11.85 29.18 -19.97
CA ALA A 112 -12.30 28.17 -19.01
C ALA A 112 -13.55 27.53 -19.62
N SER A 113 -13.46 26.26 -20.00
CA SER A 113 -14.63 25.54 -20.52
C SER A 113 -15.75 25.59 -19.48
N PRO A 114 -16.94 26.13 -19.78
CA PRO A 114 -18.06 26.27 -18.83
C PRO A 114 -18.59 24.92 -18.31
N GLU A 115 -18.12 23.82 -18.85
CA GLU A 115 -18.60 22.44 -18.55
C GLU A 115 -18.18 21.92 -17.17
N VAL A 116 -17.29 22.60 -16.45
CA VAL A 116 -16.81 22.14 -15.12
C VAL A 116 -17.79 22.46 -13.98
N LEU A 117 -18.81 23.29 -14.21
CA LEU A 117 -19.74 23.73 -13.16
C LEU A 117 -21.11 23.02 -13.14
N THR A 118 -21.42 22.21 -14.12
CA THR A 118 -22.64 21.39 -14.14
C THR A 118 -22.28 19.95 -13.84
N GLY A 119 -22.58 19.49 -12.64
CA GLY A 119 -22.24 18.18 -12.04
C GLY A 119 -22.55 16.89 -12.84
N GLU A 120 -22.46 16.91 -14.14
CA GLU A 120 -22.44 15.72 -14.99
C GLU A 120 -20.99 15.29 -15.21
N ARG A 121 -20.61 14.15 -14.64
CA ARG A 121 -19.33 13.48 -14.89
C ARG A 121 -19.26 13.08 -16.37
N LYS A 122 -18.77 13.97 -17.21
CA LYS A 122 -18.14 13.56 -18.46
C LYS A 122 -16.65 13.38 -18.19
N HIS A 123 -16.11 12.28 -18.67
CA HIS A 123 -14.74 11.80 -18.49
C HIS A 123 -13.70 12.93 -18.41
N ALA A 124 -12.75 12.75 -17.47
CA ALA A 124 -11.57 13.60 -17.34
C ALA A 124 -10.94 13.84 -18.71
N PRO A 125 -10.41 15.08 -18.98
CA PRO A 125 -9.67 15.31 -20.20
C PRO A 125 -8.54 14.30 -20.27
N THR A 126 -8.55 13.51 -21.33
CA THR A 126 -7.40 12.71 -21.72
C THR A 126 -6.20 13.63 -21.74
N HIS A 127 -5.23 13.40 -20.85
CA HIS A 127 -3.90 13.97 -21.00
C HIS A 127 -3.50 13.74 -22.46
N GLU A 128 -3.21 14.83 -23.20
CA GLU A 128 -2.57 14.70 -24.49
C GLU A 128 -1.36 13.81 -24.32
N HIS A 129 -1.50 12.60 -24.80
CA HIS A 129 -0.41 11.64 -24.80
C HIS A 129 0.75 12.29 -25.56
N ARG A 130 1.83 12.60 -24.84
CA ARG A 130 3.15 12.69 -25.47
C ARG A 130 3.24 11.48 -26.39
N PRO A 131 3.47 11.64 -27.71
CA PRO A 131 3.51 10.51 -28.63
C PRO A 131 4.47 9.49 -28.03
N LEU A 132 3.94 8.30 -27.75
CA LEU A 132 4.74 7.14 -27.36
C LEU A 132 5.81 6.97 -28.46
N PRO A 133 7.04 6.66 -28.10
CA PRO A 133 8.03 6.27 -29.09
C PRO A 133 7.41 5.19 -30.00
N PRO A 134 7.71 5.19 -31.31
CA PRO A 134 7.06 4.31 -32.27
C PRO A 134 7.08 2.89 -31.72
N ALA A 135 5.91 2.24 -31.77
CA ALA A 135 5.72 0.89 -31.30
C ALA A 135 6.88 0.04 -31.84
N ILE A 136 7.69 -0.48 -30.93
CA ILE A 136 8.68 -1.50 -31.27
C ILE A 136 7.88 -2.60 -31.95
N VAL A 137 8.16 -2.82 -33.22
CA VAL A 137 7.59 -3.89 -34.05
C VAL A 137 7.64 -5.16 -33.20
N ARG A 138 6.47 -5.71 -32.91
CA ARG A 138 6.30 -6.95 -32.17
C ARG A 138 7.09 -8.04 -32.89
N GLY A 139 8.28 -8.32 -32.39
CA GLY A 139 8.96 -9.57 -32.68
C GLY A 139 8.14 -10.70 -32.07
N ALA A 140 8.12 -11.84 -32.76
CA ALA A 140 7.44 -13.10 -32.53
C ALA A 140 6.79 -13.29 -31.14
N ASP A 141 5.58 -13.85 -31.11
CA ASP A 141 4.82 -14.26 -29.92
C ASP A 141 5.71 -14.96 -28.87
N VAL A 142 6.29 -14.19 -27.97
CA VAL A 142 6.87 -14.73 -26.76
C VAL A 142 5.69 -15.15 -25.90
N ALA A 143 5.52 -16.45 -25.71
CA ALA A 143 4.46 -17.00 -24.86
C ALA A 143 4.58 -16.34 -23.47
N ARG A 144 3.59 -15.51 -23.10
CA ARG A 144 3.56 -14.82 -21.82
C ARG A 144 3.38 -15.84 -20.70
N THR A 145 4.18 -15.74 -19.66
CA THR A 145 4.04 -16.62 -18.49
C THR A 145 2.81 -16.20 -17.67
N PRO A 146 1.84 -17.09 -17.45
CA PRO A 146 0.69 -16.74 -16.61
C PRO A 146 1.09 -16.50 -15.16
N ILE A 147 0.58 -15.40 -14.55
CA ILE A 147 0.82 -15.03 -13.16
C ILE A 147 -0.49 -14.65 -12.48
N SER A 148 -0.73 -15.14 -11.26
CA SER A 148 -1.87 -14.73 -10.43
C SER A 148 -1.42 -13.88 -9.26
N ILE A 149 -2.14 -12.78 -9.00
CA ILE A 149 -1.88 -11.87 -7.89
C ILE A 149 -3.04 -11.98 -6.90
N VAL A 150 -2.76 -12.51 -5.71
CA VAL A 150 -3.71 -12.72 -4.62
C VAL A 150 -3.72 -11.50 -3.69
N ILE A 151 -4.88 -10.95 -3.44
CA ILE A 151 -5.09 -9.75 -2.63
C ILE A 151 -6.13 -10.03 -1.55
N PRO A 152 -5.70 -10.27 -0.28
CA PRO A 152 -6.62 -10.43 0.85
C PRO A 152 -7.23 -9.08 1.23
N CYS A 153 -8.56 -9.02 1.36
CA CYS A 153 -9.32 -7.83 1.75
C CYS A 153 -10.14 -8.12 3.01
N PHE A 154 -10.08 -7.24 4.01
CA PHE A 154 -10.92 -7.32 5.21
C PHE A 154 -11.24 -5.94 5.77
N ASN A 155 -12.47 -5.47 5.58
CA ASN A 155 -12.94 -4.12 5.93
C ASN A 155 -12.03 -3.05 5.33
N GLU A 156 -11.94 -3.04 4.01
CA GLU A 156 -11.06 -2.18 3.20
C GLU A 156 -11.86 -1.39 2.13
N GLU A 157 -13.16 -1.16 2.34
CA GLU A 157 -14.06 -0.46 1.41
C GLU A 157 -13.45 0.82 0.85
N LEU A 158 -12.87 1.64 1.72
CA LEU A 158 -12.34 2.97 1.36
C LEU A 158 -11.07 2.91 0.50
N ILE A 159 -10.31 1.80 0.53
CA ILE A 159 -9.06 1.67 -0.21
C ILE A 159 -9.26 1.09 -1.63
N LEU A 160 -10.35 0.40 -1.88
CA LEU A 160 -10.59 -0.31 -3.14
C LEU A 160 -10.54 0.58 -4.40
N PRO A 161 -11.02 1.83 -4.41
CA PRO A 161 -10.85 2.72 -5.57
C PRO A 161 -9.39 3.04 -5.86
N TYR A 162 -8.59 3.27 -4.81
CA TYR A 162 -7.14 3.48 -4.93
C TYR A 162 -6.45 2.21 -5.44
N LEU A 163 -6.78 1.04 -4.87
CA LEU A 163 -6.28 -0.25 -5.30
C LEU A 163 -6.56 -0.49 -6.79
N SER A 164 -7.79 -0.21 -7.27
CA SER A 164 -8.15 -0.37 -8.67
C SER A 164 -7.27 0.43 -9.62
N ASN A 165 -6.98 1.68 -9.28
CA ASN A 165 -6.10 2.54 -10.07
C ASN A 165 -4.64 2.01 -10.06
N THR A 166 -4.17 1.57 -8.90
CA THR A 166 -2.83 0.99 -8.76
C THR A 166 -2.68 -0.30 -9.57
N LEU A 167 -3.66 -1.21 -9.48
CA LEU A 167 -3.64 -2.47 -10.22
C LEU A 167 -3.68 -2.28 -11.74
N ALA A 168 -4.33 -1.22 -12.24
CA ALA A 168 -4.30 -0.90 -13.67
C ALA A 168 -2.87 -0.56 -14.15
N GLY A 169 -2.09 0.16 -13.33
CA GLY A 169 -0.67 0.43 -13.61
C GLY A 169 0.18 -0.84 -13.58
N VAL A 170 0.01 -1.65 -12.53
CA VAL A 170 0.71 -2.93 -12.37
C VAL A 170 0.41 -3.89 -13.52
N GLU A 171 -0.85 -3.99 -13.93
CA GLU A 171 -1.27 -4.80 -15.08
C GLU A 171 -0.58 -4.34 -16.37
N ALA A 172 -0.54 -3.03 -16.61
CA ALA A 172 0.11 -2.48 -17.81
C ALA A 172 1.61 -2.80 -17.87
N ASP A 173 2.29 -2.77 -16.72
CA ASP A 173 3.72 -3.09 -16.64
C ASP A 173 3.99 -4.58 -16.78
N LEU A 174 3.25 -5.41 -16.06
CA LEU A 174 3.44 -6.86 -16.08
C LEU A 174 2.98 -7.52 -17.38
N SER A 175 1.97 -6.95 -18.07
CA SER A 175 1.42 -7.51 -19.32
C SER A 175 2.41 -7.56 -20.48
N ARG A 176 3.58 -6.96 -20.33
CA ARG A 176 4.69 -7.07 -21.30
C ARG A 176 5.28 -8.48 -21.35
N GLU A 177 5.34 -9.15 -20.19
CA GLU A 177 6.01 -10.45 -20.02
C GLU A 177 5.07 -11.54 -19.48
N HIS A 178 3.94 -11.14 -18.87
CA HIS A 178 3.02 -12.02 -18.17
C HIS A 178 1.57 -11.89 -18.66
N GLU A 179 0.80 -12.98 -18.57
CA GLU A 179 -0.66 -12.97 -18.56
C GLU A 179 -1.12 -12.79 -17.12
N VAL A 180 -1.62 -11.59 -16.79
CA VAL A 180 -1.91 -11.20 -15.40
C VAL A 180 -3.35 -11.53 -15.03
N ARG A 181 -3.52 -12.25 -13.91
CA ARG A 181 -4.82 -12.56 -13.29
C ARG A 181 -4.82 -12.06 -11.85
N PHE A 182 -5.90 -11.43 -11.43
CA PHE A 182 -6.07 -10.94 -10.07
C PHE A 182 -7.10 -11.80 -9.32
N ILE A 183 -6.79 -12.13 -8.06
CA ILE A 183 -7.68 -12.90 -7.19
C ILE A 183 -7.87 -12.09 -5.91
N LEU A 184 -9.00 -11.41 -5.80
CA LEU A 184 -9.37 -10.68 -4.60
C LEU A 184 -10.17 -11.59 -3.68
N VAL A 185 -9.75 -11.71 -2.43
CA VAL A 185 -10.42 -12.57 -1.45
C VAL A 185 -10.94 -11.73 -0.29
N ASP A 186 -12.26 -11.60 -0.18
CA ASP A 186 -12.94 -10.98 0.95
C ASP A 186 -12.94 -11.94 2.15
N ASP A 187 -12.27 -11.57 3.23
CA ASP A 187 -12.13 -12.36 4.47
C ASP A 187 -13.32 -12.17 5.42
N GLY A 188 -14.53 -12.19 4.89
CA GLY A 188 -15.75 -12.03 5.69
C GLY A 188 -15.91 -10.61 6.23
N SER A 189 -15.74 -9.60 5.38
CA SER A 189 -15.90 -8.20 5.74
C SER A 189 -17.32 -7.88 6.22
N SER A 190 -17.39 -6.97 7.20
CA SER A 190 -18.66 -6.49 7.79
C SER A 190 -19.08 -5.10 7.30
N ASP A 191 -18.22 -4.42 6.53
CA ASP A 191 -18.47 -3.13 5.88
C ASP A 191 -18.90 -3.33 4.40
N GLY A 192 -18.87 -2.27 3.59
CA GLY A 192 -19.19 -2.31 2.16
C GLY A 192 -18.11 -2.94 1.26
N THR A 193 -17.04 -3.53 1.79
CA THR A 193 -15.92 -4.08 1.01
C THR A 193 -16.39 -5.04 -0.07
N TRP A 194 -17.26 -6.02 0.27
CA TRP A 194 -17.74 -6.99 -0.70
C TRP A 194 -18.52 -6.34 -1.86
N ALA A 195 -19.46 -5.45 -1.55
CA ALA A 195 -20.24 -4.74 -2.56
C ALA A 195 -19.35 -3.88 -3.46
N SER A 196 -18.40 -3.18 -2.89
CA SER A 196 -17.43 -2.36 -3.62
C SER A 196 -16.50 -3.21 -4.50
N MET A 197 -16.05 -4.39 -4.04
CA MET A 197 -15.28 -5.32 -4.87
C MET A 197 -16.07 -5.76 -6.09
N GLN A 198 -17.33 -6.14 -5.93
CA GLN A 198 -18.20 -6.54 -7.03
C GLN A 198 -18.41 -5.39 -8.03
N GLN A 199 -18.67 -4.18 -7.53
CA GLN A 199 -18.87 -3.00 -8.36
C GLN A 199 -17.63 -2.58 -9.16
N ILE A 200 -16.46 -2.66 -8.55
CA ILE A 200 -15.21 -2.12 -9.14
C ILE A 200 -14.53 -3.17 -10.05
N PHE A 201 -14.58 -4.44 -9.68
CA PHE A 201 -13.79 -5.49 -10.33
C PHE A 201 -14.65 -6.61 -10.96
N GLY A 202 -15.96 -6.67 -10.68
CA GLY A 202 -16.81 -7.79 -11.07
C GLY A 202 -16.92 -8.03 -12.56
N ASP A 203 -16.89 -6.99 -13.38
CA ASP A 203 -17.02 -7.08 -14.83
C ASP A 203 -15.68 -7.25 -15.56
N ARG A 204 -14.56 -7.30 -14.83
CA ARG A 204 -13.21 -7.42 -15.42
C ARG A 204 -12.83 -8.89 -15.61
N PRO A 205 -12.54 -9.35 -16.86
CA PRO A 205 -12.41 -10.77 -17.17
C PRO A 205 -11.17 -11.44 -16.53
N ASN A 206 -10.17 -10.66 -16.17
CA ASN A 206 -8.96 -11.14 -15.50
C ASN A 206 -9.00 -11.02 -13.98
N PHE A 207 -10.18 -10.71 -13.41
CA PHE A 207 -10.39 -10.62 -11.96
C PHE A 207 -11.30 -11.77 -11.49
N THR A 208 -10.86 -12.49 -10.47
CA THR A 208 -11.65 -13.44 -9.73
C THR A 208 -11.91 -12.90 -8.33
N ILE A 209 -13.16 -12.83 -7.93
CA ILE A 209 -13.57 -12.33 -6.62
C ILE A 209 -14.11 -13.49 -5.80
N VAL A 210 -13.53 -13.74 -4.62
CA VAL A 210 -13.91 -14.83 -3.72
C VAL A 210 -14.36 -14.24 -2.39
N ARG A 211 -15.46 -14.75 -1.82
CA ARG A 211 -15.91 -14.39 -0.48
C ARG A 211 -15.77 -15.56 0.49
N GLN A 212 -15.22 -15.32 1.64
CA GLN A 212 -15.23 -16.27 2.75
C GLN A 212 -16.42 -15.97 3.67
N GLU A 213 -17.09 -17.01 4.16
CA GLU A 213 -18.23 -16.86 5.07
C GLU A 213 -17.83 -16.29 6.43
N GLN A 214 -16.60 -16.54 6.86
CA GLN A 214 -16.06 -16.13 8.14
C GLN A 214 -14.63 -15.63 7.99
N ASN A 215 -14.25 -14.68 8.86
CA ASN A 215 -12.87 -14.21 8.91
C ASN A 215 -11.91 -15.34 9.28
N ARG A 216 -11.03 -15.69 8.34
CA ARG A 216 -9.95 -16.67 8.49
C ARG A 216 -8.60 -16.02 8.79
N GLY A 217 -8.52 -14.70 8.66
CA GLY A 217 -7.27 -13.95 8.82
C GLY A 217 -6.34 -14.05 7.61
N VAL A 218 -5.36 -13.14 7.55
CA VAL A 218 -4.56 -12.86 6.35
C VAL A 218 -3.90 -14.07 5.71
N ALA A 219 -3.28 -14.97 6.49
CA ALA A 219 -2.64 -16.17 5.94
C ALA A 219 -3.68 -17.17 5.39
N GLY A 220 -4.81 -17.34 6.09
CA GLY A 220 -5.91 -18.18 5.61
C GLY A 220 -6.49 -17.67 4.30
N THR A 221 -6.63 -16.35 4.19
CA THR A 221 -7.14 -15.67 3.01
C THR A 221 -6.17 -15.73 1.83
N ILE A 222 -4.87 -15.53 2.07
CA ILE A 222 -3.81 -15.75 1.07
C ILE A 222 -3.83 -17.20 0.56
N MET A 223 -3.93 -18.19 1.45
CA MET A 223 -3.98 -19.60 1.07
C MET A 223 -5.24 -19.95 0.27
N THR A 224 -6.38 -19.33 0.57
CA THR A 224 -7.59 -19.45 -0.26
C THR A 224 -7.31 -18.94 -1.67
N GLY A 225 -6.72 -17.75 -1.83
CA GLY A 225 -6.36 -17.22 -3.14
C GLY A 225 -5.34 -18.07 -3.90
N ILE A 226 -4.30 -18.59 -3.23
CA ILE A 226 -3.30 -19.49 -3.83
C ILE A 226 -3.95 -20.77 -4.36
N ARG A 227 -4.90 -21.36 -3.63
CA ARG A 227 -5.63 -22.54 -4.05
C ARG A 227 -6.60 -22.26 -5.20
N THR A 228 -7.20 -21.08 -5.22
CA THR A 228 -8.06 -20.62 -6.33
C THR A 228 -7.26 -20.33 -7.60
N ALA A 229 -6.00 -19.93 -7.48
CA ALA A 229 -5.13 -19.67 -8.62
C ALA A 229 -4.94 -20.92 -9.48
N GLU A 230 -4.90 -20.72 -10.80
CA GLU A 230 -4.62 -21.79 -11.79
C GLU A 230 -3.17 -21.73 -12.32
N THR A 231 -2.50 -20.62 -12.09
CA THR A 231 -1.13 -20.37 -12.58
C THR A 231 -0.08 -20.95 -11.64
N GLU A 232 1.07 -21.32 -12.16
CA GLU A 232 2.18 -21.84 -11.34
C GLU A 232 2.88 -20.72 -10.56
N VAL A 233 2.98 -19.52 -11.14
CA VAL A 233 3.51 -18.34 -10.45
C VAL A 233 2.36 -17.61 -9.78
N VAL A 234 2.40 -17.53 -8.45
CA VAL A 234 1.40 -16.83 -7.65
C VAL A 234 2.07 -15.80 -6.77
N CYS A 235 1.54 -14.60 -6.77
CA CYS A 235 1.98 -13.51 -5.90
C CYS A 235 0.96 -13.25 -4.80
N SER A 236 1.39 -12.76 -3.66
CA SER A 236 0.50 -12.14 -2.66
C SER A 236 0.93 -10.71 -2.40
N MET A 237 -0.03 -9.81 -2.25
CA MET A 237 0.20 -8.42 -1.88
C MET A 237 -0.89 -7.92 -0.92
N ASP A 238 -0.55 -6.92 -0.12
CA ASP A 238 -1.52 -6.29 0.78
C ASP A 238 -2.45 -5.34 -0.01
N CYS A 239 -3.73 -5.31 0.36
CA CYS A 239 -4.77 -4.47 -0.28
C CYS A 239 -4.44 -2.97 -0.22
N ASP A 240 -3.70 -2.53 0.78
CA ASP A 240 -3.33 -1.13 1.01
C ASP A 240 -2.05 -0.67 0.30
N CYS A 241 -1.44 -1.54 -0.50
CA CYS A 241 -0.20 -1.26 -1.23
C CYS A 241 0.94 -0.75 -0.34
N THR A 242 1.06 -1.26 0.91
CA THR A 242 2.14 -0.93 1.84
C THR A 242 3.53 -1.25 1.26
N TYR A 243 3.62 -2.24 0.39
CA TYR A 243 4.74 -2.49 -0.53
C TYR A 243 4.35 -2.04 -1.93
N ASP A 244 5.33 -1.59 -2.72
CA ASP A 244 5.09 -1.18 -4.10
C ASP A 244 4.74 -2.40 -4.99
N PRO A 245 3.52 -2.51 -5.53
CA PRO A 245 3.12 -3.65 -6.35
C PRO A 245 3.89 -3.78 -7.67
N HIS A 246 4.52 -2.71 -8.16
CA HIS A 246 5.36 -2.74 -9.35
C HIS A 246 6.64 -3.60 -9.16
N GLU A 247 7.02 -3.88 -7.89
CA GLU A 247 8.13 -4.78 -7.58
C GLU A 247 7.79 -6.27 -7.81
N LEU A 248 6.52 -6.64 -8.05
CA LEU A 248 6.12 -8.05 -8.30
C LEU A 248 6.79 -8.65 -9.54
N GLY A 249 6.97 -7.89 -10.61
CA GLY A 249 7.66 -8.35 -11.82
C GLY A 249 9.12 -8.74 -11.55
N PRO A 250 9.95 -7.83 -11.03
CA PRO A 250 11.31 -8.13 -10.60
C PRO A 250 11.40 -9.28 -9.59
N MET A 251 10.44 -9.42 -8.67
CA MET A 251 10.39 -10.56 -7.75
C MET A 251 10.06 -11.88 -8.46
N ALA A 252 9.12 -11.88 -9.39
CA ALA A 252 8.74 -13.05 -10.16
C ALA A 252 9.91 -13.59 -11.01
N ALA A 253 10.74 -12.70 -11.55
CA ALA A 253 11.95 -13.07 -12.28
C ALA A 253 12.99 -13.84 -11.43
N LEU A 254 12.94 -13.70 -10.08
CA LEU A 254 13.79 -14.47 -9.17
C LEU A 254 13.27 -15.89 -8.87
N LEU A 255 12.07 -16.25 -9.31
CA LEU A 255 11.51 -17.60 -9.13
C LEU A 255 12.14 -18.59 -10.13
N THR A 256 13.45 -18.67 -10.11
CA THR A 256 14.25 -19.56 -10.98
C THR A 256 14.18 -21.03 -10.55
N PRO A 257 14.70 -22.00 -11.32
CA PRO A 257 14.77 -23.39 -10.88
C PRO A 257 15.48 -23.54 -9.54
N GLY A 258 14.82 -24.22 -8.59
CA GLY A 258 15.31 -24.38 -7.21
C GLY A 258 14.91 -23.26 -6.25
N VAL A 259 14.23 -22.22 -6.71
CA VAL A 259 13.60 -21.20 -5.88
C VAL A 259 12.08 -21.40 -5.87
N ASP A 260 11.50 -21.59 -4.69
CA ASP A 260 10.08 -21.86 -4.50
C ASP A 260 9.32 -20.67 -3.90
N LEU A 261 10.07 -19.77 -3.23
CA LEU A 261 9.53 -18.60 -2.58
C LEU A 261 10.48 -17.40 -2.70
N VAL A 262 9.96 -16.29 -3.18
CA VAL A 262 10.63 -14.97 -3.09
C VAL A 262 9.85 -14.10 -2.12
N THR A 263 10.50 -13.61 -1.07
CA THR A 263 9.86 -12.78 -0.04
C THR A 263 10.41 -11.36 -0.03
N ALA A 264 9.53 -10.38 0.07
CA ALA A 264 9.94 -8.99 0.29
C ALA A 264 10.68 -8.85 1.61
N SER A 265 11.76 -8.07 1.61
CA SER A 265 12.62 -7.87 2.78
C SER A 265 13.04 -6.41 2.94
N PRO A 266 12.24 -5.61 3.66
CA PRO A 266 12.56 -4.22 3.93
C PRO A 266 13.73 -4.06 4.90
N TYR A 267 14.05 -5.09 5.69
CA TYR A 267 15.18 -5.09 6.62
C TYR A 267 16.48 -5.62 6.01
N HIS A 268 16.46 -6.02 4.77
CA HIS A 268 17.66 -6.37 4.01
C HIS A 268 18.60 -5.14 3.90
N ALA A 269 19.92 -5.35 3.76
CA ALA A 269 20.89 -4.27 3.70
C ALA A 269 20.63 -3.22 2.60
N LYS A 270 19.98 -3.63 1.50
CA LYS A 270 19.55 -2.77 0.39
C LYS A 270 18.07 -2.36 0.49
N GLY A 271 17.30 -2.86 1.47
CA GLY A 271 15.91 -2.50 1.71
C GLY A 271 15.79 -1.16 2.45
N LYS A 272 14.59 -0.61 2.47
CA LYS A 272 14.27 0.65 3.16
C LYS A 272 13.00 0.51 3.98
N VAL A 273 12.94 1.26 5.07
CA VAL A 273 11.74 1.39 5.89
C VAL A 273 11.47 2.86 6.12
N LEU A 274 10.31 3.33 5.71
CA LEU A 274 9.91 4.73 5.80
C LEU A 274 8.80 4.91 6.84
N ASN A 275 8.93 5.94 7.67
CA ASN A 275 7.89 6.37 8.61
C ASN A 275 7.41 5.32 9.64
N VAL A 276 8.18 4.28 9.93
CA VAL A 276 7.87 3.26 10.95
C VAL A 276 8.56 3.62 12.27
N PRO A 277 7.85 3.65 13.42
CA PRO A 277 8.45 3.93 14.71
C PRO A 277 9.60 2.97 15.06
N GLU A 278 10.71 3.48 15.58
CA GLU A 278 11.94 2.70 15.86
C GLU A 278 11.70 1.49 16.78
N TRP A 279 10.84 1.62 17.80
CA TRP A 279 10.52 0.50 18.69
C TRP A 279 9.84 -0.67 17.97
N ARG A 280 9.01 -0.41 16.94
CA ARG A 280 8.43 -1.46 16.09
C ARG A 280 9.49 -2.13 15.24
N LEU A 281 10.42 -1.35 14.69
CA LEU A 281 11.57 -1.87 13.95
C LEU A 281 12.45 -2.76 14.83
N PHE A 282 12.72 -2.34 16.05
CA PHE A 282 13.48 -3.14 17.02
C PHE A 282 12.80 -4.49 17.30
N LEU A 283 11.49 -4.50 17.59
CA LEU A 283 10.74 -5.74 17.81
C LEU A 283 10.75 -6.66 16.58
N SER A 284 10.53 -6.11 15.39
CA SER A 284 10.50 -6.89 14.15
C SER A 284 11.88 -7.48 13.82
N ARG A 285 12.96 -6.70 13.97
CA ARG A 285 14.33 -7.18 13.76
C ARG A 285 14.74 -8.24 14.77
N THR A 286 14.34 -8.07 16.05
CA THR A 286 14.58 -9.06 17.08
C THR A 286 13.86 -10.38 16.76
N LEU A 287 12.60 -10.29 16.35
CA LEU A 287 11.82 -11.45 15.92
C LEU A 287 12.46 -12.15 14.71
N SER A 288 12.91 -11.40 13.72
CA SER A 288 13.63 -11.97 12.56
C SER A 288 14.90 -12.70 12.97
N LYS A 289 15.69 -12.14 13.89
CA LYS A 289 16.86 -12.84 14.45
C LYS A 289 16.48 -14.16 15.13
N MET A 290 15.39 -14.20 15.89
CA MET A 290 14.91 -15.42 16.53
C MET A 290 14.54 -16.51 15.51
N TYR A 291 13.80 -16.15 14.44
CA TYR A 291 13.53 -17.08 13.34
C TYR A 291 14.82 -17.55 12.65
N GLY A 292 15.75 -16.64 12.39
CA GLY A 292 17.05 -16.96 11.79
C GLY A 292 17.91 -17.92 12.61
N MET A 293 17.71 -18.05 13.94
CA MET A 293 18.38 -19.08 14.75
C MET A 293 17.81 -20.47 14.54
N VAL A 294 16.54 -20.57 14.17
CA VAL A 294 15.80 -21.84 14.07
C VAL A 294 15.77 -22.35 12.62
N LEU A 295 15.57 -21.47 11.65
CA LEU A 295 15.40 -21.81 10.25
C LEU A 295 16.74 -21.92 9.50
N HIS A 296 16.72 -22.58 8.33
CA HIS A 296 17.91 -22.79 7.51
C HIS A 296 18.33 -21.50 6.79
N HIS A 297 17.37 -20.82 6.15
CA HIS A 297 17.61 -19.53 5.50
C HIS A 297 17.69 -18.42 6.53
N LYS A 298 18.78 -17.64 6.48
CA LYS A 298 19.02 -16.49 7.36
C LYS A 298 18.48 -15.22 6.72
N LEU A 299 17.16 -15.04 6.83
CA LEU A 299 16.47 -13.91 6.21
C LEU A 299 16.42 -12.71 7.17
N ALA A 300 16.39 -11.50 6.61
CA ALA A 300 16.18 -10.30 7.38
C ALA A 300 14.69 -10.09 7.72
N THR A 301 13.76 -10.70 6.94
CA THR A 301 12.32 -10.58 7.16
C THR A 301 11.62 -11.93 6.96
N TYR A 302 10.78 -12.35 7.93
CA TYR A 302 9.99 -13.60 7.88
C TYR A 302 8.48 -13.38 7.84
N THR A 303 8.02 -12.16 8.06
CA THR A 303 6.60 -11.83 8.31
C THR A 303 5.95 -11.01 7.20
N ALA A 304 6.66 -10.71 6.10
CA ALA A 304 6.09 -9.99 4.98
C ALA A 304 4.99 -10.82 4.29
N CYS A 305 3.86 -10.18 3.94
CA CYS A 305 2.81 -10.78 3.13
C CYS A 305 3.09 -10.64 1.62
N PHE A 306 3.98 -9.75 1.25
CA PHE A 306 4.35 -9.45 -0.14
C PHE A 306 5.38 -10.47 -0.62
N ARG A 307 4.92 -11.45 -1.43
CA ARG A 307 5.69 -12.63 -1.82
C ARG A 307 5.32 -13.13 -3.21
N VAL A 308 6.24 -13.87 -3.82
CA VAL A 308 6.01 -14.68 -5.03
C VAL A 308 6.28 -16.14 -4.70
N TYR A 309 5.40 -17.01 -5.14
CA TYR A 309 5.39 -18.44 -4.81
C TYR A 309 5.36 -19.32 -6.06
N ARG A 310 5.98 -20.48 -5.95
CA ARG A 310 5.69 -21.62 -6.82
C ARG A 310 4.46 -22.35 -6.27
N ARG A 311 3.31 -22.26 -6.98
CA ARG A 311 2.03 -22.76 -6.51
C ARG A 311 2.04 -24.22 -6.12
N SER A 312 2.63 -25.07 -6.98
CA SER A 312 2.73 -26.52 -6.75
C SER A 312 3.41 -26.89 -5.43
N VAL A 313 4.30 -26.03 -4.91
CA VAL A 313 4.99 -26.24 -3.64
C VAL A 313 4.17 -25.75 -2.44
N VAL A 314 3.39 -24.67 -2.63
CA VAL A 314 2.77 -23.93 -1.50
C VAL A 314 1.31 -24.31 -1.27
N ALA A 315 0.55 -24.65 -2.30
CA ALA A 315 -0.91 -24.81 -2.21
C ALA A 315 -1.35 -25.87 -1.19
N GLU A 316 -0.57 -26.93 -1.01
CA GLU A 316 -0.88 -28.05 -0.12
C GLU A 316 -0.23 -27.94 1.27
N VAL A 317 0.50 -26.86 1.56
CA VAL A 317 1.12 -26.68 2.90
C VAL A 317 0.02 -26.49 3.95
N PRO A 318 -0.07 -27.36 4.96
CA PRO A 318 -1.04 -27.20 6.01
C PRO A 318 -0.62 -26.09 6.95
N LEU A 319 -1.56 -25.19 7.30
CA LEU A 319 -1.33 -24.14 8.28
C LEU A 319 -2.17 -24.40 9.54
N SER A 320 -1.54 -24.26 10.70
CA SER A 320 -2.24 -24.32 12.00
C SER A 320 -2.77 -22.94 12.41
N ARG A 321 -2.24 -21.87 11.81
CA ARG A 321 -2.59 -20.47 12.08
C ARG A 321 -2.96 -19.75 10.80
N THR A 322 -4.03 -19.00 10.85
CA THR A 322 -4.61 -18.35 9.68
C THR A 322 -4.42 -16.83 9.66
N GLY A 323 -4.04 -16.22 10.80
CA GLY A 323 -3.73 -14.79 10.89
C GLY A 323 -2.28 -14.44 10.50
N PHE A 324 -1.79 -13.27 10.93
CA PHE A 324 -0.42 -12.79 10.62
C PHE A 324 0.69 -13.78 11.00
N ILE A 325 0.50 -14.57 12.08
CA ILE A 325 1.47 -15.57 12.50
C ILE A 325 1.54 -16.70 11.46
N GLY A 326 0.43 -17.00 10.79
CA GLY A 326 0.37 -18.02 9.72
C GLY A 326 1.26 -17.67 8.52
N VAL A 327 1.49 -16.39 8.24
CA VAL A 327 2.42 -15.96 7.18
C VAL A 327 3.86 -16.40 7.49
N ALA A 328 4.27 -16.26 8.77
CA ALA A 328 5.57 -16.74 9.23
C ALA A 328 5.61 -18.28 9.34
N GLU A 329 4.49 -18.92 9.74
CA GLU A 329 4.36 -20.36 9.77
C GLU A 329 4.54 -20.97 8.37
N LEU A 330 3.91 -20.41 7.34
CA LEU A 330 4.05 -20.85 5.97
C LEU A 330 5.52 -20.86 5.54
N LEU A 331 6.23 -19.73 5.74
CA LEU A 331 7.64 -19.64 5.41
C LEU A 331 8.48 -20.63 6.20
N GLY A 332 8.24 -20.75 7.52
CA GLY A 332 8.97 -21.70 8.37
C GLY A 332 8.76 -23.16 7.96
N ARG A 333 7.55 -23.56 7.54
CA ARG A 333 7.27 -24.91 7.04
C ARG A 333 7.96 -25.18 5.71
N LEU A 334 7.95 -24.22 4.78
CA LEU A 334 8.67 -24.30 3.53
C LEU A 334 10.18 -24.43 3.75
N ASP A 335 10.76 -23.59 4.60
CA ASP A 335 12.18 -23.64 4.95
C ASP A 335 12.61 -25.00 5.53
N LEU A 336 11.88 -25.48 6.54
CA LEU A 336 12.12 -26.79 7.12
C LEU A 336 11.78 -27.94 6.17
N GLY A 337 10.92 -27.69 5.17
CA GLY A 337 10.63 -28.59 4.07
C GLY A 337 11.81 -28.78 3.09
N GLY A 338 12.72 -27.82 3.05
CA GLY A 338 13.85 -27.79 2.12
C GLY A 338 13.60 -26.96 0.85
N SER A 339 12.55 -26.12 0.85
CA SER A 339 12.25 -25.20 -0.25
C SER A 339 13.32 -24.13 -0.40
N GLY A 340 13.65 -23.76 -1.64
CA GLY A 340 14.52 -22.63 -1.96
C GLY A 340 13.82 -21.31 -1.67
N ILE A 341 14.41 -20.46 -0.83
CA ILE A 341 13.84 -19.17 -0.43
C ILE A 341 14.84 -18.06 -0.69
N VAL A 342 14.38 -16.99 -1.36
CA VAL A 342 15.19 -15.81 -1.70
C VAL A 342 14.52 -14.56 -1.15
N GLU A 343 15.33 -13.62 -0.66
CA GLU A 343 14.89 -12.29 -0.25
C GLU A 343 15.03 -11.30 -1.41
N TYR A 344 14.01 -10.46 -1.57
CA TYR A 344 14.04 -9.31 -2.45
C TYR A 344 14.06 -8.02 -1.60
N PRO A 345 15.11 -7.18 -1.72
CA PRO A 345 15.17 -5.90 -1.02
C PRO A 345 14.06 -4.97 -1.52
N THR A 346 13.22 -4.50 -0.63
CA THR A 346 12.09 -3.63 -0.97
C THR A 346 11.97 -2.45 -0.02
N THR A 347 11.13 -1.49 -0.36
CA THR A 347 10.76 -0.38 0.52
C THR A 347 9.44 -0.70 1.22
N LEU A 348 9.43 -0.68 2.55
CA LEU A 348 8.22 -0.72 3.36
C LEU A 348 7.82 0.70 3.73
N GLU A 349 6.65 1.11 3.29
CA GLU A 349 6.06 2.38 3.69
C GLU A 349 4.90 2.16 4.66
N VAL A 350 4.70 3.13 5.57
CA VAL A 350 3.55 3.03 6.49
C VAL A 350 2.26 3.14 5.70
N ARG A 351 1.27 2.34 6.10
CA ARG A 351 -0.11 2.38 5.61
C ARG A 351 -0.61 3.81 5.49
N ILE A 352 -1.02 4.21 4.30
CA ILE A 352 -1.50 5.56 4.02
C ILE A 352 -2.89 5.76 4.63
N LEU A 353 -3.76 4.74 4.53
CA LEU A 353 -5.14 4.76 4.99
C LEU A 353 -5.43 3.64 5.98
N GLY A 354 -6.33 3.91 6.94
CA GLY A 354 -6.83 2.92 7.90
C GLY A 354 -5.95 2.72 9.15
N ARG A 355 -6.44 1.90 10.10
CA ARG A 355 -5.78 1.62 11.38
C ARG A 355 -5.18 0.22 11.39
N SER A 356 -3.96 0.09 11.89
CA SER A 356 -3.37 -1.22 12.15
C SER A 356 -4.19 -1.97 13.21
N LYS A 357 -4.78 -3.11 12.81
CA LYS A 357 -5.62 -3.96 13.69
C LYS A 357 -4.79 -4.93 14.56
N MET A 358 -3.45 -4.89 14.46
CA MET A 358 -2.56 -5.84 15.13
C MET A 358 -2.41 -5.58 16.63
N LYS A 359 -2.74 -6.57 17.45
CA LYS A 359 -2.53 -6.57 18.91
C LYS A 359 -1.10 -7.05 19.22
N ILE A 360 -0.16 -6.13 19.39
CA ILE A 360 1.30 -6.38 19.43
C ILE A 360 1.69 -7.46 20.45
N VAL A 361 1.26 -7.35 21.70
CA VAL A 361 1.64 -8.32 22.76
C VAL A 361 1.15 -9.73 22.42
N LYS A 362 -0.11 -9.87 22.00
CA LYS A 362 -0.69 -11.15 21.61
C LYS A 362 0.04 -11.74 20.40
N THR A 363 0.40 -10.91 19.45
CA THR A 363 1.13 -11.32 18.24
C THR A 363 2.53 -11.80 18.60
N MET A 364 3.27 -11.07 19.45
CA MET A 364 4.61 -11.50 19.89
C MET A 364 4.60 -12.83 20.64
N ALA A 365 3.67 -13.02 21.57
CA ALA A 365 3.49 -14.31 22.27
C ALA A 365 3.19 -15.46 21.29
N GLY A 366 2.37 -15.19 20.26
CA GLY A 366 2.08 -16.15 19.20
C GLY A 366 3.28 -16.53 18.36
N HIS A 367 4.16 -15.56 18.03
CA HIS A 367 5.41 -15.84 17.33
C HIS A 367 6.39 -16.67 18.15
N ILE A 368 6.51 -16.40 19.45
CA ILE A 368 7.35 -17.21 20.35
C ILE A 368 6.86 -18.67 20.38
N ARG A 369 5.55 -18.87 20.50
CA ARG A 369 4.97 -20.21 20.45
C ARG A 369 5.25 -20.92 19.11
N LEU A 370 5.12 -20.20 17.99
CA LEU A 370 5.45 -20.75 16.68
C LEU A 370 6.93 -21.14 16.58
N ILE A 371 7.85 -20.30 17.08
CA ILE A 371 9.28 -20.59 17.08
C ILE A 371 9.58 -21.88 17.85
N ILE A 372 8.96 -22.09 19.02
CA ILE A 372 9.12 -23.33 19.80
C ILE A 372 8.62 -24.54 19.01
N GLU A 373 7.50 -24.44 18.32
CA GLU A 373 6.97 -25.50 17.46
C GLU A 373 7.90 -25.82 16.28
N LEU A 374 8.46 -24.78 15.63
CA LEU A 374 9.44 -24.98 14.55
C LEU A 374 10.73 -25.63 15.02
N ILE A 375 11.20 -25.34 16.24
CA ILE A 375 12.31 -26.06 16.88
C ILE A 375 11.98 -27.55 17.01
N GLY A 376 10.79 -27.86 17.51
CA GLY A 376 10.32 -29.25 17.65
C GLY A 376 10.29 -29.97 16.30
N MET A 377 9.74 -29.34 15.26
CA MET A 377 9.69 -29.88 13.91
C MET A 377 11.09 -30.15 13.35
N ARG A 378 12.03 -29.23 13.52
CA ARG A 378 13.42 -29.35 13.08
C ARG A 378 14.13 -30.52 13.76
N MET A 379 13.97 -30.66 15.09
CA MET A 379 14.56 -31.76 15.86
C MET A 379 14.00 -33.12 15.44
N PHE A 380 12.69 -33.20 15.22
CA PHE A 380 12.03 -34.44 14.80
C PHE A 380 12.52 -34.88 13.41
N LYS A 381 12.61 -33.97 12.45
CA LYS A 381 13.11 -34.24 11.10
C LYS A 381 14.56 -34.75 11.14
N SER A 382 15.43 -34.06 11.91
CA SER A 382 16.83 -34.47 12.10
C SER A 382 16.97 -35.87 12.70
N LYS A 383 16.11 -36.22 13.69
CA LYS A 383 16.12 -37.55 14.31
C LYS A 383 15.71 -38.65 13.31
N ASN A 384 14.66 -38.39 12.53
CA ASN A 384 14.19 -39.36 11.52
C ASN A 384 15.23 -39.57 10.41
N GLN A 385 15.92 -38.52 9.97
CA GLN A 385 16.96 -38.59 8.98
C GLN A 385 18.14 -39.44 9.50
N LYS A 386 18.60 -39.21 10.71
CA LYS A 386 19.67 -40.06 11.34
C LYS A 386 19.27 -41.53 11.50
N GLN A 387 17.99 -41.79 11.84
CA GLN A 387 17.47 -43.16 11.90
C GLN A 387 17.38 -43.84 10.55
N ALA A 388 17.04 -43.12 9.47
CA ALA A 388 17.04 -43.66 8.12
C ALA A 388 18.45 -43.97 7.64
N GLU A 389 19.41 -43.11 7.92
CA GLU A 389 20.83 -43.33 7.62
C GLU A 389 21.40 -44.54 8.42
N SER A 390 21.05 -44.66 9.70
CA SER A 390 21.49 -45.78 10.54
C SER A 390 20.88 -47.17 10.16
N ARG A 391 19.72 -47.16 9.46
CA ARG A 391 19.06 -48.36 8.96
C ARG A 391 19.48 -48.76 7.56
N GLY A 392 20.49 -48.13 6.95
CA GLY A 392 20.99 -48.44 5.64
C GLY A 392 20.02 -48.19 4.46
N LEU A 393 18.92 -47.41 4.75
CA LEU A 393 17.93 -46.99 3.76
C LEU A 393 18.32 -45.63 3.13
N GLY A 394 19.63 -45.35 3.07
CA GLY A 394 20.19 -44.20 2.41
C GLY A 394 19.97 -44.29 0.90
N SER A 395 19.25 -43.32 0.34
CA SER A 395 18.99 -43.14 -1.08
C SER A 395 20.22 -43.38 -1.94
N SER A 396 20.15 -44.39 -2.80
CA SER A 396 21.02 -44.53 -3.97
C SER A 396 20.95 -43.21 -4.78
N PRO A 397 22.07 -42.60 -5.15
CA PRO A 397 22.06 -41.42 -6.00
C PRO A 397 21.64 -41.85 -7.40
N LEU A 398 20.38 -41.64 -7.75
CA LEU A 398 19.93 -41.69 -9.13
C LEU A 398 20.74 -40.67 -9.93
N ALA A 399 21.61 -41.20 -10.76
CA ALA A 399 22.48 -40.52 -11.69
C ALA A 399 21.72 -39.40 -12.44
N ARG A 400 22.17 -38.19 -12.27
CA ARG A 400 21.95 -37.14 -13.27
C ARG A 400 22.86 -37.47 -14.43
N GLN A 401 22.32 -38.06 -15.49
CA GLN A 401 22.97 -38.06 -16.80
C GLN A 401 22.69 -36.72 -17.52
N PRO A 402 23.61 -36.26 -18.38
CA PRO A 402 23.78 -34.91 -18.89
C PRO A 402 22.68 -34.41 -19.84
#